data_2ef50dcb067bd6ff0535ed75a48b8eae
#
_entry.id   2ef50dcb067bd6ff0535ed75a48b8eae
#
_cell.length_a   1.000
_cell.length_b   1.000
_cell.length_c   1.000
_cell.angle_alpha   90.00
_cell.angle_beta   90.00
_cell.angle_gamma   90.00
#
_symmetry.space_group_name_H-M   'P 1'
#
loop_
_entity.id
_entity.type
_entity.pdbx_description
1 polymer ?
#
loop_
_entity_poly.entity_id
_entity_poly.type
_entity_poly.pdbx_seq_one_letter_code
_entity_poly.pdbx_strand_id
1 'polypeptide(L)'
;MADTTAFARESLGACHLYALVVNARALGCRAQEYESATAAWHKPDSWHGRKDGWGNHLAVDINACEGDEHAEQRFFRSKLVPMAKARGLAVTCGIGPSRVRNHSIGDGLHLHADIGHFSNTGDRGVSNGYRGGWEGRTSREPWAVLAFQKHAGLTADDLCGPLTRKALQAKVGVTVDSILGQVSWRAIQKRIGTTVDGSPGVNTWHALSAWIEGGCK
;
A
#
# COMPACT_ATOMS: atom_id res chain seq x y z
N MET A 1 18.71 5.32 -23.78
CA MET A 1 17.42 5.75 -23.22
C MET A 1 17.11 4.78 -22.10
N ALA A 2 16.92 5.25 -20.84
CA ALA A 2 16.53 4.40 -19.75
C ALA A 2 15.12 3.86 -20.04
N ASP A 3 14.86 2.60 -19.71
CA ASP A 3 13.55 1.95 -19.88
C ASP A 3 12.53 2.63 -18.97
N THR A 4 11.79 3.60 -19.54
CA THR A 4 10.73 4.33 -18.83
C THR A 4 9.53 3.45 -18.46
N THR A 5 9.43 2.23 -19.03
CA THR A 5 8.37 1.26 -18.71
C THR A 5 8.60 0.58 -17.35
N ALA A 6 9.85 0.27 -17.00
CA ALA A 6 10.19 -0.26 -15.67
C ALA A 6 9.84 0.77 -14.59
N PHE A 7 10.15 2.03 -14.86
CA PHE A 7 9.91 3.15 -13.96
C PHE A 7 8.42 3.42 -13.68
N ALA A 8 7.59 3.39 -14.74
CA ALA A 8 6.15 3.54 -14.59
C ALA A 8 5.53 2.39 -13.76
N ARG A 9 6.09 1.19 -13.86
CA ARG A 9 5.67 0.03 -13.05
C ARG A 9 6.05 0.19 -11.57
N GLU A 10 7.26 0.68 -11.29
CA GLU A 10 7.70 0.97 -9.92
C GLU A 10 6.84 2.05 -9.27
N SER A 11 6.54 3.12 -10.00
CA SER A 11 5.68 4.20 -9.50
C SER A 11 4.28 3.74 -9.19
N LEU A 12 3.69 2.88 -10.01
CA LEU A 12 2.38 2.29 -9.72
C LEU A 12 2.46 1.27 -8.57
N GLY A 13 3.54 0.50 -8.48
CA GLY A 13 3.83 -0.37 -7.34
C GLY A 13 3.94 0.42 -6.04
N ALA A 14 4.61 1.58 -6.07
CA ALA A 14 4.68 2.49 -4.93
C ALA A 14 3.31 3.03 -4.51
N CYS A 15 2.40 3.32 -5.45
CA CYS A 15 1.01 3.69 -5.12
C CYS A 15 0.27 2.55 -4.39
N HIS A 16 0.43 1.30 -4.86
CA HIS A 16 -0.14 0.14 -4.18
C HIS A 16 0.44 -0.07 -2.78
N LEU A 17 1.74 0.15 -2.61
CA LEU A 17 2.40 0.07 -1.31
C LEU A 17 1.87 1.16 -0.36
N TYR A 18 1.80 2.41 -0.82
CA TYR A 18 1.24 3.50 -0.03
C TYR A 18 -0.23 3.26 0.33
N ALA A 19 -1.03 2.75 -0.60
CA ALA A 19 -2.41 2.35 -0.31
C ALA A 19 -2.49 1.26 0.77
N LEU A 20 -1.56 0.29 0.79
CA LEU A 20 -1.45 -0.70 1.86
C LEU A 20 -1.13 -0.04 3.20
N VAL A 21 -0.21 0.93 3.24
CA VAL A 21 0.15 1.69 4.44
C VAL A 21 -1.07 2.40 5.02
N VAL A 22 -1.78 3.17 4.20
CA VAL A 22 -2.97 3.92 4.62
C VAL A 22 -4.09 2.98 5.10
N ASN A 23 -4.31 1.86 4.40
CA ASN A 23 -5.27 0.85 4.81
C ASN A 23 -4.88 0.19 6.15
N ALA A 24 -3.60 -0.13 6.35
CA ALA A 24 -3.11 -0.71 7.59
C ALA A 24 -3.27 0.26 8.77
N ARG A 25 -2.94 1.54 8.57
CA ARG A 25 -3.16 2.60 9.57
C ARG A 25 -4.65 2.76 9.91
N ALA A 26 -5.53 2.69 8.92
CA ALA A 26 -6.98 2.69 9.15
C ALA A 26 -7.48 1.47 9.93
N LEU A 27 -6.77 0.35 9.89
CA LEU A 27 -7.01 -0.83 10.72
C LEU A 27 -6.39 -0.73 12.12
N GLY A 28 -5.70 0.39 12.42
CA GLY A 28 -5.06 0.63 13.69
C GLY A 28 -3.61 0.15 13.77
N CYS A 29 -3.01 -0.30 12.68
CA CYS A 29 -1.61 -0.71 12.66
C CYS A 29 -0.66 0.49 12.63
N ARG A 30 0.57 0.26 13.08
CA ARG A 30 1.69 1.20 12.88
C ARG A 30 2.46 0.78 11.64
N ALA A 31 2.50 1.63 10.63
CA ALA A 31 3.39 1.47 9.49
C ALA A 31 4.66 2.28 9.77
N GLN A 32 5.78 1.59 9.92
CA GLN A 32 7.09 2.17 10.23
C GLN A 32 7.97 2.13 8.98
N GLU A 33 9.01 2.97 8.98
CA GLU A 33 10.05 2.99 7.95
C GLU A 33 9.56 3.24 6.51
N TYR A 34 8.30 3.69 6.36
CA TYR A 34 7.81 4.14 5.06
C TYR A 34 8.24 5.58 4.75
N GLU A 35 8.18 6.47 5.74
CA GLU A 35 8.48 7.90 5.57
C GLU A 35 9.93 8.26 5.89
N SER A 36 10.61 7.45 6.69
CA SER A 36 12.00 7.67 7.09
C SER A 36 12.77 6.37 7.20
N ALA A 37 13.43 5.97 6.13
CA ALA A 37 14.42 4.89 6.15
C ALA A 37 15.72 5.33 6.85
N THR A 38 15.62 6.06 7.96
CA THR A 38 16.76 6.65 8.68
C THR A 38 17.33 5.73 9.75
N ALA A 39 16.83 4.51 9.87
CA ALA A 39 17.41 3.55 10.78
C ALA A 39 18.84 3.21 10.37
N ALA A 40 19.78 3.46 11.24
CA ALA A 40 21.23 3.31 11.00
C ALA A 40 21.65 1.89 10.59
N TRP A 41 20.76 0.91 10.72
CA TRP A 41 20.95 -0.49 10.34
C TRP A 41 20.51 -0.83 8.90
N HIS A 42 19.75 0.04 8.23
CA HIS A 42 19.45 -0.19 6.82
C HIS A 42 20.66 0.17 5.96
N LYS A 43 21.10 -0.80 5.17
CA LYS A 43 22.11 -0.53 4.16
C LYS A 43 21.55 0.45 3.12
N PRO A 44 22.37 1.31 2.50
CA PRO A 44 21.92 2.28 1.50
C PRO A 44 21.18 1.66 0.30
N ASP A 45 21.41 0.37 0.05
CA ASP A 45 20.78 -0.41 -1.03
C ASP A 45 19.56 -1.22 -0.56
N SER A 46 19.15 -1.09 0.72
CA SER A 46 17.93 -1.73 1.21
C SER A 46 16.68 -1.14 0.54
N TRP A 47 15.62 -1.93 0.45
CA TRP A 47 14.35 -1.51 -0.14
C TRP A 47 13.70 -0.34 0.60
N HIS A 48 13.89 -0.24 1.92
CA HIS A 48 13.45 0.91 2.72
C HIS A 48 14.17 2.21 2.35
N GLY A 49 15.45 2.13 1.94
CA GLY A 49 16.24 3.28 1.52
C GLY A 49 15.97 3.72 0.09
N ARG A 50 15.37 2.86 -0.72
CA ARG A 50 15.10 3.14 -2.12
C ARG A 50 13.83 3.94 -2.31
N LYS A 51 13.86 4.80 -3.30
CA LYS A 51 12.69 5.55 -3.77
C LYS A 51 12.55 5.36 -5.27
N ASP A 52 11.32 5.41 -5.76
CA ASP A 52 11.09 5.54 -7.19
C ASP A 52 11.46 6.96 -7.65
N GLY A 53 11.44 7.21 -8.96
CA GLY A 53 11.78 8.54 -9.46
C GLY A 53 10.74 9.62 -9.20
N TRP A 54 9.66 9.30 -8.50
CA TRP A 54 8.68 10.23 -7.99
C TRP A 54 8.90 10.51 -6.50
N GLY A 55 9.90 9.86 -5.89
CA GLY A 55 10.25 10.02 -4.48
C GLY A 55 9.44 9.14 -3.51
N ASN A 56 8.62 8.21 -4.02
CA ASN A 56 7.85 7.29 -3.18
C ASN A 56 8.75 6.16 -2.66
N HIS A 57 8.53 5.74 -1.42
CA HIS A 57 9.23 4.60 -0.83
C HIS A 57 8.78 3.27 -1.45
N LEU A 58 9.67 2.30 -1.45
CA LEU A 58 9.51 1.01 -2.12
C LEU A 58 9.33 -0.17 -1.15
N ALA A 59 9.42 0.08 0.15
CA ALA A 59 9.16 -0.90 1.20
C ALA A 59 8.57 -0.26 2.46
N VAL A 60 7.91 -1.07 3.29
CA VAL A 60 7.35 -0.67 4.57
C VAL A 60 7.37 -1.83 5.56
N ASP A 61 7.61 -1.53 6.84
CA ASP A 61 7.39 -2.43 7.95
C ASP A 61 6.09 -2.05 8.69
N ILE A 62 5.21 -3.02 8.88
CA ILE A 62 3.91 -2.84 9.50
C ILE A 62 3.85 -3.71 10.75
N ASN A 63 3.60 -3.07 11.89
CA ASN A 63 3.35 -3.72 13.15
C ASN A 63 1.86 -3.69 13.44
N ALA A 64 1.31 -4.80 13.95
CA ALA A 64 -0.06 -4.80 14.42
C ALA A 64 -0.17 -4.07 15.76
N CYS A 65 -1.37 -3.71 16.10
CA CYS A 65 -1.70 -2.92 17.26
C CYS A 65 -2.07 -3.77 18.47
N GLU A 66 -2.00 -5.10 18.37
CA GLU A 66 -2.55 -6.00 19.37
C GLU A 66 -1.44 -6.72 20.13
N GLY A 67 -1.57 -6.68 21.45
CA GLY A 67 -0.55 -6.88 22.46
C GLY A 67 0.04 -8.28 22.62
N ASP A 68 -0.27 -9.28 21.79
CA ASP A 68 0.43 -10.56 21.82
C ASP A 68 0.85 -11.02 20.42
N GLU A 69 2.02 -11.67 20.34
CA GLU A 69 2.63 -12.15 19.11
C GLU A 69 1.73 -13.10 18.30
N HIS A 70 0.87 -13.89 18.94
CA HIS A 70 -0.03 -14.81 18.27
C HIS A 70 -1.25 -14.10 17.68
N ALA A 71 -1.80 -13.11 18.35
CA ALA A 71 -2.87 -12.27 17.83
C ALA A 71 -2.39 -11.48 16.62
N GLU A 72 -1.22 -10.90 16.73
CA GLU A 72 -0.56 -10.17 15.65
C GLU A 72 -0.31 -11.04 14.42
N GLN A 73 0.21 -12.25 14.59
CA GLN A 73 0.38 -13.20 13.51
C GLN A 73 -0.94 -13.59 12.84
N ARG A 74 -1.99 -13.83 13.61
CA ARG A 74 -3.32 -14.14 13.06
C ARG A 74 -3.86 -12.96 12.25
N PHE A 75 -3.68 -11.74 12.75
CA PHE A 75 -4.10 -10.53 12.05
C PHE A 75 -3.35 -10.36 10.72
N PHE A 76 -2.03 -10.48 10.71
CA PHE A 76 -1.24 -10.42 9.48
C PHE A 76 -1.71 -11.45 8.45
N ARG A 77 -1.86 -12.70 8.84
CA ARG A 77 -2.29 -13.79 7.94
C ARG A 77 -3.69 -13.58 7.39
N SER A 78 -4.62 -13.11 8.21
CA SER A 78 -6.03 -12.99 7.84
C SER A 78 -6.38 -11.69 7.12
N LYS A 79 -5.61 -10.62 7.32
CA LYS A 79 -5.92 -9.28 6.81
C LYS A 79 -4.83 -8.71 5.90
N LEU A 80 -3.62 -8.50 6.43
CA LEU A 80 -2.60 -7.72 5.70
C LEU A 80 -1.94 -8.50 4.57
N VAL A 81 -1.63 -9.79 4.77
CA VAL A 81 -1.01 -10.63 3.73
C VAL A 81 -1.91 -10.78 2.52
N PRO A 82 -3.21 -11.14 2.66
CA PRO A 82 -4.11 -11.19 1.53
C PRO A 82 -4.24 -9.85 0.81
N MET A 83 -4.29 -8.75 1.55
CA MET A 83 -4.37 -7.40 1.00
C MET A 83 -3.12 -7.03 0.20
N ALA A 84 -1.93 -7.28 0.74
CA ALA A 84 -0.66 -7.02 0.06
C ALA A 84 -0.52 -7.88 -1.21
N LYS A 85 -0.81 -9.18 -1.12
CA LYS A 85 -0.79 -10.08 -2.28
C LYS A 85 -1.76 -9.68 -3.38
N ALA A 86 -2.99 -9.27 -3.01
CA ALA A 86 -3.98 -8.80 -3.97
C ALA A 86 -3.56 -7.50 -4.68
N ARG A 87 -2.62 -6.75 -4.09
CA ARG A 87 -1.98 -5.57 -4.66
C ARG A 87 -0.70 -5.89 -5.44
N GLY A 88 -0.32 -7.16 -5.56
CA GLY A 88 0.90 -7.59 -6.25
C GLY A 88 2.19 -7.29 -5.48
N LEU A 89 2.09 -6.94 -4.20
CA LEU A 89 3.25 -6.63 -3.36
C LEU A 89 3.92 -7.91 -2.86
N ALA A 90 5.23 -7.89 -2.74
CA ALA A 90 5.97 -8.91 -2.03
C ALA A 90 5.74 -8.75 -0.52
N VAL A 91 5.65 -9.86 0.16
CA VAL A 91 5.44 -9.90 1.61
C VAL A 91 6.46 -10.84 2.22
N THR A 92 7.26 -10.30 3.12
CA THR A 92 8.23 -11.09 3.90
C THR A 92 7.94 -10.89 5.37
N CYS A 93 8.23 -11.86 6.18
CA CYS A 93 8.56 -11.81 7.58
C CYS A 93 7.90 -12.84 8.45
N GLY A 94 8.16 -12.79 9.76
CA GLY A 94 7.71 -13.57 10.89
C GLY A 94 6.28 -14.15 10.91
N ILE A 95 5.68 -14.42 9.77
CA ILE A 95 4.35 -15.01 9.59
C ILE A 95 4.44 -16.54 9.47
N GLY A 96 5.55 -17.13 9.76
CA GLY A 96 5.74 -18.58 9.72
C GLY A 96 5.88 -19.19 11.12
N PRO A 97 5.71 -20.52 11.26
CA PRO A 97 6.05 -21.22 12.52
C PRO A 97 7.56 -21.19 12.82
N SER A 98 8.38 -20.81 11.86
CA SER A 98 9.80 -20.56 12.03
C SER A 98 10.04 -19.06 11.95
N ARG A 99 10.45 -18.49 13.06
CA ARG A 99 10.95 -17.11 13.12
C ARG A 99 11.96 -16.91 12.01
N VAL A 100 11.72 -15.98 11.10
CA VAL A 100 12.77 -15.49 10.23
C VAL A 100 13.72 -14.71 11.12
N ARG A 101 14.84 -15.32 11.48
CA ARG A 101 15.76 -14.86 12.51
C ARG A 101 16.39 -13.50 12.26
N ASN A 102 16.16 -12.86 11.13
CA ASN A 102 16.88 -11.66 10.73
C ASN A 102 16.03 -10.38 10.69
N HIS A 103 14.73 -10.44 11.02
CA HIS A 103 13.89 -9.24 11.14
C HIS A 103 13.38 -8.99 12.57
N SER A 104 13.91 -9.68 13.58
CA SER A 104 13.67 -9.33 14.97
C SER A 104 14.69 -8.28 15.40
N ILE A 105 14.65 -7.11 14.82
CA ILE A 105 15.46 -5.99 15.29
C ILE A 105 14.59 -5.19 16.24
N GLY A 106 14.73 -5.47 17.52
CA GLY A 106 14.38 -4.58 18.62
C GLY A 106 12.90 -4.40 18.94
N ASP A 107 11.98 -4.51 18.00
CA ASP A 107 10.57 -4.11 18.15
C ASP A 107 9.55 -5.23 17.99
N GLY A 108 9.99 -6.48 17.98
CA GLY A 108 9.08 -7.62 17.88
C GLY A 108 8.73 -8.02 16.43
N LEU A 109 7.61 -8.71 16.28
CA LEU A 109 7.11 -9.21 15.02
C LEU A 109 6.56 -8.08 14.15
N HIS A 110 6.97 -8.01 12.88
CA HIS A 110 6.41 -7.08 11.90
C HIS A 110 6.20 -7.74 10.55
N LEU A 111 5.31 -7.16 9.74
CA LEU A 111 5.10 -7.49 8.35
C LEU A 111 5.94 -6.55 7.49
N HIS A 112 6.91 -7.08 6.77
CA HIS A 112 7.59 -6.35 5.72
C HIS A 112 6.82 -6.51 4.40
N ALA A 113 6.54 -5.40 3.72
CA ALA A 113 5.96 -5.40 2.38
C ALA A 113 6.79 -4.50 1.46
N ASP A 114 7.03 -4.96 0.23
CA ASP A 114 7.78 -4.21 -0.77
C ASP A 114 7.23 -4.42 -2.19
N ILE A 115 7.73 -3.63 -3.15
CA ILE A 115 7.32 -3.74 -4.56
C ILE A 115 7.96 -4.92 -5.30
N GLY A 116 8.74 -5.75 -4.61
CA GLY A 116 9.08 -7.08 -5.09
C GLY A 116 10.27 -7.20 -6.01
N HIS A 117 11.36 -6.54 -5.72
CA HIS A 117 12.62 -6.88 -6.38
C HIS A 117 13.46 -7.78 -5.49
N PHE A 118 13.29 -9.06 -5.62
CA PHE A 118 14.28 -10.01 -5.10
C PHE A 118 15.44 -10.12 -6.09
N SER A 119 16.34 -9.16 -6.08
CA SER A 119 17.69 -9.43 -6.56
C SER A 119 18.27 -10.54 -5.68
N ASN A 120 18.99 -11.47 -6.28
CA ASN A 120 19.64 -12.62 -5.65
C ASN A 120 20.68 -12.27 -4.56
N THR A 121 20.62 -11.12 -3.96
CA THR A 121 21.51 -10.64 -2.91
C THR A 121 21.02 -11.08 -1.55
N GLY A 122 21.05 -12.40 -1.34
CA GLY A 122 21.40 -12.92 -0.02
C GLY A 122 20.39 -12.88 1.12
N ASP A 123 19.15 -12.41 0.96
CA ASP A 123 18.10 -12.57 1.96
C ASP A 123 17.57 -14.01 1.97
N ARG A 124 18.45 -14.91 2.43
CA ARG A 124 18.24 -16.36 2.49
C ARG A 124 17.28 -16.80 3.61
N GLY A 125 16.55 -15.89 4.22
CA GLY A 125 15.71 -16.19 5.37
C GLY A 125 14.23 -16.40 5.06
N VAL A 126 13.79 -16.22 3.83
CA VAL A 126 12.36 -16.22 3.49
C VAL A 126 11.90 -17.56 2.98
N SER A 127 11.74 -18.55 3.84
CA SER A 127 11.21 -19.85 3.47
C SER A 127 9.71 -19.82 3.18
N ASN A 128 8.96 -18.78 3.59
CA ASN A 128 7.50 -18.67 3.45
C ASN A 128 7.02 -17.32 2.91
N GLY A 129 7.90 -16.46 2.42
CA GLY A 129 7.53 -15.19 1.82
C GLY A 129 6.92 -15.35 0.43
N TYR A 130 5.93 -14.55 0.12
CA TYR A 130 5.46 -14.39 -1.25
C TYR A 130 6.56 -13.67 -2.05
N ARG A 131 7.13 -14.37 -3.01
CA ARG A 131 8.10 -13.81 -3.95
C ARG A 131 7.35 -13.37 -5.20
N GLY A 132 6.76 -12.20 -5.17
CA GLY A 132 6.18 -11.57 -6.33
C GLY A 132 6.86 -10.23 -6.53
N GLY A 133 7.41 -9.99 -7.71
CA GLY A 133 7.69 -8.63 -8.15
C GLY A 133 6.37 -7.95 -8.47
N TRP A 134 6.30 -6.62 -8.37
CA TRP A 134 5.13 -5.90 -8.85
C TRP A 134 5.10 -5.99 -10.38
N GLU A 135 4.38 -6.99 -10.91
CA GLU A 135 4.27 -7.29 -12.35
C GLU A 135 3.04 -6.64 -12.99
N GLY A 136 2.35 -5.76 -12.28
CA GLY A 136 1.09 -5.18 -12.72
C GLY A 136 -0.11 -6.11 -12.58
N ARG A 137 0.05 -7.28 -11.96
CA ARG A 137 -1.03 -8.24 -11.71
C ARG A 137 -1.69 -7.95 -10.38
N THR A 138 -2.61 -7.01 -10.38
CA THR A 138 -3.37 -6.67 -9.18
C THR A 138 -4.87 -6.71 -9.46
N SER A 139 -5.65 -7.16 -8.48
CA SER A 139 -7.11 -7.10 -8.47
C SER A 139 -7.63 -5.92 -7.64
N ARG A 140 -6.74 -5.03 -7.19
CA ARG A 140 -7.07 -3.88 -6.35
C ARG A 140 -6.78 -2.57 -7.06
N GLU A 141 -7.54 -1.56 -6.69
CA GLU A 141 -7.26 -0.19 -7.10
C GLU A 141 -5.96 0.33 -6.45
N PRO A 142 -5.19 1.20 -7.14
CA PRO A 142 -3.91 1.71 -6.62
C PRO A 142 -4.05 2.81 -5.55
N TRP A 143 -5.20 2.92 -4.90
CA TRP A 143 -5.48 3.84 -3.81
C TRP A 143 -6.10 3.13 -2.58
N ALA A 144 -6.18 3.81 -1.46
CA ALA A 144 -6.52 3.25 -0.16
C ALA A 144 -8.04 3.02 0.01
N VAL A 145 -8.58 2.05 -0.72
CA VAL A 145 -10.01 1.74 -0.77
C VAL A 145 -10.58 1.40 0.61
N LEU A 146 -9.93 0.51 1.35
CA LEU A 146 -10.41 0.08 2.67
C LEU A 146 -10.51 1.25 3.64
N ALA A 147 -9.49 2.12 3.67
CA ALA A 147 -9.50 3.29 4.53
C ALA A 147 -10.64 4.24 4.17
N PHE A 148 -10.88 4.48 2.87
CA PHE A 148 -12.02 5.25 2.41
C PHE A 148 -13.36 4.63 2.83
N GLN A 149 -13.51 3.31 2.67
CA GLN A 149 -14.72 2.58 3.08
C GLN A 149 -15.02 2.78 4.57
N LYS A 150 -13.98 2.70 5.43
CA LYS A 150 -14.12 2.98 6.87
C LYS A 150 -14.58 4.42 7.13
N HIS A 151 -14.00 5.41 6.46
CA HIS A 151 -14.43 6.81 6.58
C HIS A 151 -15.87 7.04 6.09
N ALA A 152 -16.30 6.28 5.08
CA ALA A 152 -17.64 6.37 4.52
C ALA A 152 -18.69 5.49 5.27
N GLY A 153 -18.30 4.76 6.31
CA GLY A 153 -19.19 3.84 7.06
C GLY A 153 -19.65 2.62 6.25
N LEU A 154 -18.83 2.21 5.25
CA LEU A 154 -19.10 1.04 4.43
C LEU A 154 -18.39 -0.21 4.95
N THR A 155 -18.77 -1.38 4.42
CA THR A 155 -18.01 -2.61 4.63
C THR A 155 -16.59 -2.43 4.08
N ALA A 156 -15.58 -2.59 4.94
CA ALA A 156 -14.18 -2.37 4.62
C ALA A 156 -13.54 -3.68 4.08
N ASP A 157 -13.77 -3.97 2.81
CA ASP A 157 -13.33 -5.18 2.09
C ASP A 157 -12.18 -4.93 1.10
N ASP A 158 -11.73 -3.68 0.96
CA ASP A 158 -10.71 -3.25 0.00
C ASP A 158 -11.12 -3.46 -1.47
N LEU A 159 -12.43 -3.55 -1.76
CA LEU A 159 -12.97 -3.67 -3.11
C LEU A 159 -13.67 -2.38 -3.54
N CYS A 160 -13.24 -1.80 -4.65
CA CYS A 160 -13.87 -0.60 -5.19
C CYS A 160 -15.15 -0.98 -5.98
N GLY A 161 -16.14 -1.52 -5.25
CA GLY A 161 -17.44 -1.90 -5.79
C GLY A 161 -18.39 -0.70 -5.98
N PRO A 162 -19.63 -0.95 -6.47
CA PRO A 162 -20.59 0.12 -6.76
C PRO A 162 -20.89 1.03 -5.56
N LEU A 163 -20.98 0.50 -4.34
CA LEU A 163 -21.24 1.30 -3.13
C LEU A 163 -20.07 2.22 -2.81
N THR A 164 -18.84 1.73 -2.94
CA THR A 164 -17.63 2.53 -2.72
C THR A 164 -17.54 3.67 -3.75
N ARG A 165 -17.80 3.37 -5.03
CA ARG A 165 -17.80 4.37 -6.11
C ARG A 165 -18.86 5.44 -5.88
N LYS A 166 -20.09 5.05 -5.51
CA LYS A 166 -21.18 5.99 -5.17
C LYS A 166 -20.80 6.89 -3.99
N ALA A 167 -20.21 6.32 -2.93
CA ALA A 167 -19.76 7.10 -1.79
C ALA A 167 -18.67 8.11 -2.19
N LEU A 168 -17.72 7.72 -3.03
CA LEU A 168 -16.67 8.61 -3.52
C LEU A 168 -17.25 9.74 -4.39
N GLN A 169 -18.19 9.43 -5.29
CA GLN A 169 -18.90 10.42 -6.10
C GLN A 169 -19.67 11.42 -5.23
N ALA A 170 -20.42 10.93 -4.26
CA ALA A 170 -21.14 11.79 -3.30
C ALA A 170 -20.17 12.71 -2.52
N LYS A 171 -18.99 12.16 -2.11
CA LYS A 171 -17.99 12.90 -1.35
C LYS A 171 -17.36 14.06 -2.16
N VAL A 172 -17.26 13.91 -3.48
CA VAL A 172 -16.72 14.95 -4.38
C VAL A 172 -17.80 15.77 -5.08
N GLY A 173 -19.09 15.50 -4.83
CA GLY A 173 -20.22 16.33 -5.28
C GLY A 173 -20.56 16.18 -6.77
N VAL A 174 -20.47 14.98 -7.33
CA VAL A 174 -20.88 14.68 -8.71
C VAL A 174 -22.06 13.70 -8.74
N THR A 175 -22.62 13.46 -9.94
CA THR A 175 -23.68 12.47 -10.15
C THR A 175 -23.30 11.12 -9.60
N VAL A 176 -24.19 10.52 -8.79
CA VAL A 176 -23.95 9.25 -8.07
C VAL A 176 -24.52 8.08 -8.87
N ASP A 177 -23.77 7.64 -9.89
CA ASP A 177 -24.15 6.56 -10.80
C ASP A 177 -23.30 5.28 -10.65
N SER A 178 -22.32 5.29 -9.76
CA SER A 178 -21.31 4.24 -9.59
C SER A 178 -20.33 4.06 -10.75
N ILE A 179 -20.28 4.99 -11.71
CA ILE A 179 -19.35 4.95 -12.84
C ILE A 179 -18.30 6.03 -12.64
N LEU A 180 -17.07 5.63 -12.28
CA LEU A 180 -15.95 6.56 -12.16
C LEU A 180 -15.41 6.94 -13.55
N GLY A 181 -16.23 7.64 -14.33
CA GLY A 181 -15.85 8.17 -15.64
C GLY A 181 -15.06 9.48 -15.53
N GLN A 182 -14.77 10.10 -16.68
CA GLN A 182 -13.98 11.34 -16.79
C GLN A 182 -14.48 12.48 -15.88
N VAL A 183 -15.82 12.64 -15.78
CA VAL A 183 -16.42 13.68 -14.94
C VAL A 183 -16.09 13.45 -13.47
N SER A 184 -16.25 12.21 -12.99
CA SER A 184 -15.93 11.83 -11.62
C SER A 184 -14.44 12.03 -11.33
N TRP A 185 -13.57 11.60 -12.25
CA TRP A 185 -12.13 11.76 -12.06
C TRP A 185 -11.68 13.22 -12.06
N ARG A 186 -12.22 14.07 -12.89
CA ARG A 186 -11.95 15.51 -12.84
C ARG A 186 -12.35 16.14 -11.51
N ALA A 187 -13.49 15.75 -10.96
CA ALA A 187 -13.94 16.23 -9.66
C ALA A 187 -13.03 15.74 -8.53
N ILE A 188 -12.63 14.46 -8.55
CA ILE A 188 -11.67 13.88 -7.60
C ILE A 188 -10.34 14.62 -7.70
N GLN A 189 -9.77 14.75 -8.90
CA GLN A 189 -8.50 15.44 -9.13
C GLN A 189 -8.55 16.89 -8.64
N LYS A 190 -9.64 17.61 -8.90
CA LYS A 190 -9.86 18.96 -8.37
C LYS A 190 -9.89 18.97 -6.84
N ARG A 191 -10.55 17.98 -6.22
CA ARG A 191 -10.67 17.87 -4.76
C ARG A 191 -9.32 17.61 -4.09
N ILE A 192 -8.47 16.79 -4.70
CA ILE A 192 -7.17 16.39 -4.16
C ILE A 192 -6.00 17.25 -4.68
N GLY A 193 -6.26 18.26 -5.51
CA GLY A 193 -5.25 19.22 -5.97
C GLY A 193 -4.27 18.68 -7.02
N THR A 194 -4.69 17.71 -7.85
CA THR A 194 -3.86 17.19 -8.94
C THR A 194 -4.28 17.75 -10.30
N THR A 195 -3.55 17.42 -11.38
CA THR A 195 -3.92 17.81 -12.75
C THR A 195 -5.31 17.32 -13.09
N VAL A 196 -6.21 18.24 -13.54
CA VAL A 196 -7.63 17.97 -13.79
C VAL A 196 -7.84 17.59 -15.26
N ASP A 197 -7.40 16.41 -15.65
CA ASP A 197 -7.53 15.88 -17.02
C ASP A 197 -8.62 14.81 -17.18
N GLY A 198 -9.10 14.25 -16.06
CA GLY A 198 -10.06 13.15 -16.03
C GLY A 198 -9.46 11.79 -16.27
N SER A 199 -8.12 11.70 -16.30
CA SER A 199 -7.34 10.48 -16.49
C SER A 199 -6.50 10.23 -15.24
N PRO A 200 -6.91 9.33 -14.33
CA PRO A 200 -6.16 9.09 -13.11
C PRO A 200 -4.83 8.39 -13.42
N GLY A 201 -3.75 8.95 -12.94
CA GLY A 201 -2.40 8.42 -13.02
C GLY A 201 -1.77 8.30 -11.63
N VAL A 202 -0.47 7.97 -11.56
CA VAL A 202 0.26 7.74 -10.30
C VAL A 202 0.15 8.91 -9.33
N ASN A 203 0.23 10.16 -9.81
CA ASN A 203 0.06 11.34 -8.98
C ASN A 203 -1.37 11.42 -8.39
N THR A 204 -2.39 11.06 -9.17
CA THR A 204 -3.78 11.03 -8.70
C THR A 204 -3.98 9.94 -7.64
N TRP A 205 -3.43 8.74 -7.85
CA TRP A 205 -3.55 7.62 -6.93
C TRP A 205 -2.88 7.90 -5.59
N HIS A 206 -1.68 8.45 -5.62
CA HIS A 206 -0.95 8.83 -4.41
C HIS A 206 -1.68 9.93 -3.64
N ALA A 207 -2.05 11.02 -4.32
CA ALA A 207 -2.76 12.14 -3.70
C ALA A 207 -4.15 11.73 -3.16
N LEU A 208 -4.85 10.82 -3.84
CA LEU A 208 -6.12 10.28 -3.37
C LEU A 208 -5.93 9.50 -2.05
N SER A 209 -4.92 8.65 -1.97
CA SER A 209 -4.60 7.93 -0.74
C SER A 209 -4.21 8.88 0.39
N ALA A 210 -3.43 9.92 0.12
CA ALA A 210 -3.05 10.94 1.10
C ALA A 210 -4.26 11.75 1.60
N TRP A 211 -5.17 12.13 0.70
CA TRP A 211 -6.41 12.81 1.08
C TRP A 211 -7.31 11.93 1.97
N ILE A 212 -7.38 10.63 1.68
CA ILE A 212 -8.11 9.66 2.49
C ILE A 212 -7.46 9.53 3.87
N GLU A 213 -6.15 9.43 3.96
CA GLU A 213 -5.39 9.38 5.22
C GLU A 213 -5.64 10.62 6.07
N GLY A 214 -5.74 11.80 5.44
CA GLY A 214 -6.13 13.07 6.08
C GLY A 214 -7.61 13.16 6.48
N GLY A 215 -8.39 12.07 6.40
CA GLY A 215 -9.80 12.00 6.80
C GLY A 215 -10.77 12.58 5.77
N CYS A 216 -10.39 12.62 4.51
CA CYS A 216 -11.21 13.11 3.39
C CYS A 216 -11.68 14.59 3.57
N LYS A 217 -10.82 15.44 4.13
CA LYS A 217 -11.12 16.86 4.42
C LYS A 217 -10.77 17.80 3.27
#